data_661b8463e638239d5056a25de1e9e4f6
#
_entry.id   661b8463e638239d5056a25de1e9e4f6
#
_cell.length_a   1.000
_cell.length_b   1.000
_cell.length_c   1.000
_cell.angle_alpha   90.00
_cell.angle_beta   90.00
_cell.angle_gamma   90.00
#
_symmetry.space_group_name_H-M   'P 1'
#
loop_
_entity.id
_entity.type
_entity.pdbx_description
1 polymer ?
#
loop_
_entity_poly.entity_id
_entity_poly.type
_entity_poly.pdbx_seq_one_letter_code
_entity_poly.pdbx_strand_id
1 'polypeptide(L)'
;MKRKFILGTITLAMFVAIGLQSCDDGDDYSLGNFWVDIATVETDNNSSAYWFILDDGSTLWPAASDIQYLPEKGQRILLNYSILSDQKDGFDHYIRINYIWNILTKKTIVLTATNADSIGNDPVKINDMWIGNHYLNVDFSFNYGGIRPHAINLVENSLIPDPQDGKIHLEFRHNAYGSTSNRLYDGLVCFDLKPYQNNSTDSVTFAIKVLDWNTGDDVTYDIVYKYGENSTENATKSKNTSVVSSFEFY
;
A
#
# COMPACT_ATOMS: atom_id res chain seq x y z
N MET A 1 -46.13 -69.69 19.64
CA MET A 1 -45.26 -69.32 18.53
C MET A 1 -45.53 -67.88 18.09
N LYS A 2 -44.99 -66.89 18.76
CA LYS A 2 -44.98 -65.45 18.32
C LYS A 2 -44.07 -64.66 19.24
N ARG A 3 -42.71 -64.76 19.09
CA ARG A 3 -41.74 -63.93 19.81
C ARG A 3 -40.36 -64.05 19.16
N LYS A 4 -40.18 -63.75 17.90
CA LYS A 4 -38.86 -63.70 17.27
C LYS A 4 -38.71 -62.66 16.14
N PHE A 5 -39.59 -61.66 16.06
CA PHE A 5 -39.49 -60.68 14.92
C PHE A 5 -39.30 -59.22 15.32
N ILE A 6 -39.02 -58.95 16.60
CA ILE A 6 -38.86 -57.55 17.04
C ILE A 6 -37.38 -57.14 17.31
N LEU A 7 -36.43 -58.10 17.24
CA LEU A 7 -35.01 -57.79 17.57
C LEU A 7 -34.16 -57.45 16.37
N GLY A 8 -34.70 -57.61 15.14
CA GLY A 8 -33.91 -57.30 13.91
C GLY A 8 -34.02 -55.86 13.36
N THR A 9 -35.02 -55.11 13.82
CA THR A 9 -35.30 -53.77 13.28
C THR A 9 -34.68 -52.62 14.09
N ILE A 10 -34.19 -52.86 15.28
CA ILE A 10 -33.55 -51.82 16.12
C ILE A 10 -32.06 -51.68 15.83
N THR A 11 -31.41 -52.72 15.31
CA THR A 11 -29.95 -52.69 15.01
C THR A 11 -29.62 -52.01 13.71
N LEU A 12 -30.56 -51.81 12.79
CA LEU A 12 -30.33 -51.12 11.51
C LEU A 12 -30.53 -49.59 11.60
N ALA A 13 -31.26 -49.13 12.63
CA ALA A 13 -31.49 -47.68 12.83
C ALA A 13 -30.32 -46.96 13.56
N MET A 14 -29.34 -47.71 14.11
CA MET A 14 -28.23 -47.15 14.91
C MET A 14 -26.96 -46.96 14.13
N PHE A 15 -26.91 -47.39 12.84
CA PHE A 15 -25.73 -47.24 11.97
C PHE A 15 -25.82 -46.09 10.98
N VAL A 16 -26.92 -45.35 10.92
CA VAL A 16 -27.08 -44.19 10.00
C VAL A 16 -26.79 -42.85 10.67
N ALA A 17 -26.53 -42.81 11.99
CA ALA A 17 -26.32 -41.58 12.75
C ALA A 17 -24.82 -41.19 12.93
N ILE A 18 -23.87 -41.88 12.31
CA ILE A 18 -22.40 -41.59 12.48
C ILE A 18 -21.79 -41.07 11.17
N GLY A 19 -22.55 -40.49 10.29
CA GLY A 19 -22.05 -40.09 8.96
C GLY A 19 -22.18 -38.63 8.57
N LEU A 20 -22.50 -37.72 9.49
CA LEU A 20 -22.54 -36.27 9.18
C LEU A 20 -21.92 -35.44 10.30
N GLN A 21 -20.72 -35.81 10.75
CA GLN A 21 -19.80 -34.78 11.20
C GLN A 21 -19.06 -34.30 9.96
N SER A 22 -19.68 -33.36 9.26
CA SER A 22 -18.96 -32.41 8.44
C SER A 22 -17.98 -31.73 9.38
N CYS A 23 -16.70 -31.98 9.22
CA CYS A 23 -15.68 -31.15 9.75
C CYS A 23 -15.94 -29.74 9.19
N ASP A 24 -16.54 -28.90 9.99
CA ASP A 24 -16.41 -27.47 9.89
C ASP A 24 -15.03 -27.14 10.49
N ASP A 25 -13.99 -27.53 9.78
CA ASP A 25 -12.68 -26.98 9.97
C ASP A 25 -12.79 -25.55 9.46
N GLY A 26 -12.99 -24.64 10.41
CA GLY A 26 -13.12 -23.21 10.18
C GLY A 26 -11.83 -22.60 9.63
N ASP A 27 -11.45 -22.98 8.44
CA ASP A 27 -10.57 -22.17 7.60
C ASP A 27 -11.46 -21.15 6.90
N ASP A 28 -11.54 -19.94 7.49
CA ASP A 28 -12.29 -18.77 6.99
C ASP A 28 -11.77 -18.26 5.63
N TYR A 29 -10.94 -19.01 4.92
CA TYR A 29 -10.40 -18.65 3.61
C TYR A 29 -11.34 -19.12 2.49
N SER A 30 -12.30 -18.27 2.16
CA SER A 30 -13.12 -18.44 0.96
C SER A 30 -12.46 -17.74 -0.23
N LEU A 31 -12.42 -18.39 -1.40
CA LEU A 31 -11.99 -17.75 -2.64
C LEU A 31 -12.84 -16.53 -3.05
N GLY A 32 -13.98 -16.33 -2.40
CA GLY A 32 -14.83 -15.15 -2.53
C GLY A 32 -14.39 -13.98 -1.63
N ASN A 33 -13.53 -14.21 -0.64
CA ASN A 33 -12.99 -13.18 0.21
C ASN A 33 -11.74 -12.60 -0.45
N PHE A 34 -11.65 -11.28 -0.51
CA PHE A 34 -10.48 -10.59 -1.04
C PHE A 34 -10.07 -9.44 -0.12
N TRP A 35 -8.80 -9.13 -0.18
CA TRP A 35 -8.15 -8.02 0.51
C TRP A 35 -7.57 -7.06 -0.52
N VAL A 36 -7.43 -5.79 -0.14
CA VAL A 36 -6.78 -4.76 -0.96
C VAL A 36 -5.83 -3.99 -0.06
N ASP A 37 -4.54 -4.09 -0.34
CA ASP A 37 -3.50 -3.45 0.44
C ASP A 37 -2.42 -2.85 -0.47
N ILE A 38 -1.69 -1.86 0.06
CA ILE A 38 -0.49 -1.36 -0.58
C ILE A 38 0.67 -2.27 -0.20
N ALA A 39 1.41 -2.71 -1.22
CA ALA A 39 2.54 -3.59 -1.06
C ALA A 39 3.77 -3.12 -1.83
N THR A 40 4.93 -3.57 -1.39
CA THR A 40 6.19 -3.46 -2.12
C THR A 40 6.51 -4.78 -2.78
N VAL A 41 6.87 -4.75 -4.05
CA VAL A 41 7.36 -5.92 -4.78
C VAL A 41 8.82 -6.18 -4.40
N GLU A 42 9.11 -7.37 -3.93
CA GLU A 42 10.47 -7.88 -3.76
C GLU A 42 10.76 -8.99 -4.75
N THR A 43 12.01 -9.07 -5.20
CA THR A 43 12.46 -10.07 -6.17
C THR A 43 13.73 -10.75 -5.70
N ASP A 44 13.88 -12.03 -6.00
CA ASP A 44 15.14 -12.72 -5.85
C ASP A 44 16.08 -12.38 -7.02
N ASN A 45 17.32 -12.00 -6.70
CA ASN A 45 18.32 -11.66 -7.71
C ASN A 45 18.80 -12.89 -8.53
N ASN A 46 18.57 -14.10 -8.05
CA ASN A 46 19.08 -15.36 -8.63
C ASN A 46 18.00 -16.20 -9.31
N SER A 47 16.74 -15.79 -9.19
CA SER A 47 15.59 -16.50 -9.79
C SER A 47 14.54 -15.52 -10.29
N SER A 48 13.52 -16.03 -10.97
CA SER A 48 12.33 -15.24 -11.35
C SER A 48 11.31 -15.16 -10.22
N ALA A 49 11.66 -15.57 -8.99
CA ALA A 49 10.76 -15.52 -7.86
C ALA A 49 10.57 -14.10 -7.36
N TYR A 50 9.36 -13.78 -6.97
CA TYR A 50 9.00 -12.52 -6.35
C TYR A 50 7.97 -12.75 -5.25
N TRP A 51 7.88 -11.79 -4.34
CA TRP A 51 6.90 -11.75 -3.24
C TRP A 51 6.53 -10.31 -2.93
N PHE A 52 5.61 -10.14 -2.00
CA PHE A 52 5.14 -8.82 -1.60
C PHE A 52 5.38 -8.61 -0.11
N ILE A 53 5.68 -7.36 0.26
CA ILE A 53 5.75 -6.90 1.64
C ILE A 53 4.69 -5.80 1.80
N LEU A 54 3.73 -6.01 2.68
CA LEU A 54 2.71 -5.02 3.02
C LEU A 54 3.30 -3.88 3.86
N ASP A 55 2.57 -2.79 4.02
CA ASP A 55 3.01 -1.64 4.81
C ASP A 55 3.15 -1.96 6.30
N ASP A 56 2.47 -2.98 6.81
CA ASP A 56 2.60 -3.49 8.18
C ASP A 56 3.75 -4.50 8.36
N GLY A 57 4.50 -4.78 7.30
CA GLY A 57 5.62 -5.73 7.29
C GLY A 57 5.22 -7.17 6.98
N SER A 58 3.93 -7.49 6.86
CA SER A 58 3.48 -8.83 6.49
C SER A 58 4.00 -9.23 5.11
N THR A 59 4.39 -10.49 4.98
CA THR A 59 4.99 -11.05 3.76
C THR A 59 4.02 -11.99 3.06
N LEU A 60 3.84 -11.80 1.75
CA LEU A 60 2.88 -12.55 0.95
C LEU A 60 3.58 -13.28 -0.20
N TRP A 61 3.37 -14.61 -0.29
CA TRP A 61 3.85 -15.41 -1.40
C TRP A 61 2.76 -15.63 -2.45
N PRO A 62 2.97 -15.23 -3.73
CA PRO A 62 1.98 -15.43 -4.80
C PRO A 62 2.00 -16.89 -5.29
N ALA A 63 1.18 -17.74 -4.67
CA ALA A 63 1.04 -19.15 -5.04
C ALA A 63 0.17 -19.36 -6.29
N ALA A 64 -0.71 -18.41 -6.60
CA ALA A 64 -1.54 -18.38 -7.80
C ALA A 64 -1.75 -16.94 -8.28
N SER A 65 -2.10 -16.77 -9.56
CA SER A 65 -2.39 -15.45 -10.12
C SER A 65 -3.43 -15.56 -11.23
N ASP A 66 -4.41 -14.64 -11.21
CA ASP A 66 -5.41 -14.47 -12.27
C ASP A 66 -4.90 -13.57 -13.41
N ILE A 67 -3.74 -12.94 -13.22
CA ILE A 67 -3.13 -12.01 -14.19
C ILE A 67 -1.69 -12.42 -14.51
N GLN A 68 -1.19 -11.92 -15.63
CA GLN A 68 0.25 -11.92 -15.91
C GLN A 68 0.84 -10.63 -15.33
N TYR A 69 1.85 -10.76 -14.50
CA TYR A 69 2.55 -9.64 -13.88
C TYR A 69 4.05 -9.75 -14.10
N LEU A 70 4.67 -8.64 -14.50
CA LEU A 70 6.13 -8.53 -14.59
C LEU A 70 6.62 -7.77 -13.35
N PRO A 71 7.23 -8.46 -12.37
CA PRO A 71 7.65 -7.83 -11.13
C PRO A 71 8.85 -6.91 -11.34
N GLU A 72 8.82 -5.74 -10.73
CA GLU A 72 9.95 -4.82 -10.63
C GLU A 72 10.27 -4.59 -9.15
N LYS A 73 11.54 -4.83 -8.76
CA LYS A 73 11.96 -4.70 -7.38
C LYS A 73 11.76 -3.27 -6.85
N GLY A 74 11.11 -3.15 -5.71
CA GLY A 74 10.83 -1.86 -5.08
C GLY A 74 9.62 -1.13 -5.66
N GLN A 75 8.94 -1.69 -6.68
CA GLN A 75 7.69 -1.13 -7.18
C GLN A 75 6.62 -1.21 -6.09
N ARG A 76 5.97 -0.08 -5.83
CA ARG A 76 4.79 -0.01 -4.98
C ARG A 76 3.55 -0.32 -5.81
N ILE A 77 2.67 -1.11 -5.23
CA ILE A 77 1.46 -1.58 -5.89
C ILE A 77 0.25 -1.49 -4.97
N LEU A 78 -0.92 -1.30 -5.53
CA LEU A 78 -2.18 -1.67 -4.90
C LEU A 78 -2.48 -3.11 -5.30
N LEU A 79 -2.48 -4.02 -4.34
CA LEU A 79 -2.63 -5.45 -4.53
C LEU A 79 -4.03 -5.89 -4.09
N ASN A 80 -4.81 -6.45 -5.02
CA ASN A 80 -6.04 -7.16 -4.70
C ASN A 80 -5.74 -8.67 -4.71
N TYR A 81 -5.99 -9.35 -3.60
CA TYR A 81 -5.60 -10.74 -3.41
C TYR A 81 -6.59 -11.51 -2.54
N SER A 82 -6.55 -12.83 -2.66
CA SER A 82 -7.24 -13.78 -1.77
C SER A 82 -6.22 -14.61 -1.01
N ILE A 83 -6.39 -14.77 0.30
CA ILE A 83 -5.53 -15.64 1.11
C ILE A 83 -5.91 -17.08 0.84
N LEU A 84 -4.93 -17.92 0.54
CA LEU A 84 -5.07 -19.34 0.27
C LEU A 84 -4.66 -20.21 1.46
N SER A 85 -3.70 -19.76 2.24
CA SER A 85 -3.26 -20.42 3.48
C SER A 85 -2.50 -19.44 4.37
N ASP A 86 -2.43 -19.82 5.64
CA ASP A 86 -1.62 -19.17 6.66
C ASP A 86 -0.12 -19.40 6.45
N GLN A 87 0.65 -19.00 7.44
CA GLN A 87 2.10 -19.02 7.49
C GLN A 87 2.72 -20.32 6.96
N LYS A 88 3.57 -20.18 5.96
CA LYS A 88 4.31 -21.28 5.35
C LYS A 88 5.64 -20.79 4.77
N ASP A 89 6.70 -21.61 4.91
CA ASP A 89 8.02 -21.41 4.30
C ASP A 89 8.62 -19.99 4.55
N GLY A 90 8.27 -19.38 5.69
CA GLY A 90 8.76 -18.05 6.10
C GLY A 90 7.94 -16.87 5.59
N PHE A 91 6.83 -17.10 4.90
CA PHE A 91 5.84 -16.09 4.52
C PHE A 91 4.62 -16.15 5.45
N ASP A 92 4.03 -14.98 5.73
CA ASP A 92 2.86 -14.90 6.61
C ASP A 92 1.61 -15.46 5.93
N HIS A 93 1.47 -15.25 4.61
CA HIS A 93 0.36 -15.82 3.83
C HIS A 93 0.79 -16.25 2.44
N TYR A 94 0.17 -17.33 1.96
CA TYR A 94 0.16 -17.73 0.56
C TYR A 94 -1.11 -17.17 -0.07
N ILE A 95 -0.98 -16.48 -1.20
CA ILE A 95 -2.07 -15.73 -1.80
C ILE A 95 -2.32 -16.13 -3.26
N ARG A 96 -3.53 -15.83 -3.73
CA ARG A 96 -3.86 -15.68 -5.14
C ARG A 96 -3.93 -14.20 -5.46
N ILE A 97 -3.18 -13.77 -6.47
CA ILE A 97 -3.29 -12.42 -7.02
C ILE A 97 -4.55 -12.36 -7.86
N ASN A 98 -5.50 -11.48 -7.49
CA ASN A 98 -6.69 -11.19 -8.29
C ASN A 98 -6.39 -10.06 -9.26
N TYR A 99 -5.76 -8.97 -8.78
CA TYR A 99 -5.37 -7.83 -9.60
C TYR A 99 -4.22 -7.03 -8.98
N ILE A 100 -3.45 -6.31 -9.83
CA ILE A 100 -2.37 -5.41 -9.41
C ILE A 100 -2.49 -4.10 -10.18
N TRP A 101 -2.35 -2.97 -9.45
CA TRP A 101 -2.12 -1.64 -10.02
C TRP A 101 -0.78 -1.11 -9.54
N ASN A 102 0.09 -0.73 -10.47
CA ASN A 102 1.35 -0.07 -10.12
C ASN A 102 1.07 1.34 -9.63
N ILE A 103 1.56 1.68 -8.44
CA ILE A 103 1.49 3.04 -7.90
C ILE A 103 2.71 3.81 -8.42
N LEU A 104 2.53 5.08 -8.79
CA LEU A 104 3.64 5.97 -9.12
C LEU A 104 4.64 5.99 -7.96
N THR A 105 5.82 5.42 -8.19
CA THR A 105 6.87 5.29 -7.18
C THR A 105 8.09 6.10 -7.59
N LYS A 106 8.53 7.03 -6.75
CA LYS A 106 9.58 8.00 -7.08
C LYS A 106 10.62 8.12 -5.98
N LYS A 107 11.74 8.70 -6.32
CA LYS A 107 12.77 9.19 -5.37
C LYS A 107 12.58 10.68 -5.17
N THR A 108 13.05 11.19 -4.04
CA THR A 108 13.20 12.63 -3.82
C THR A 108 14.23 13.21 -4.79
N ILE A 109 13.98 14.41 -5.27
CA ILE A 109 14.89 15.15 -6.16
C ILE A 109 15.24 16.51 -5.55
N VAL A 110 16.36 17.09 -5.98
CA VAL A 110 16.76 18.43 -5.53
C VAL A 110 16.07 19.49 -6.38
N LEU A 111 15.38 20.42 -5.74
CA LEU A 111 14.83 21.62 -6.38
C LEU A 111 15.94 22.67 -6.54
N THR A 112 16.13 23.12 -7.74
CA THR A 112 17.15 24.15 -8.12
C THR A 112 16.50 25.24 -8.96
N ALA A 113 17.19 26.34 -9.15
CA ALA A 113 16.71 27.44 -10.02
C ALA A 113 16.48 27.00 -11.48
N THR A 114 17.17 25.95 -11.94
CA THR A 114 17.08 25.49 -13.33
C THR A 114 15.89 24.53 -13.56
N ASN A 115 15.36 23.87 -12.53
CA ASN A 115 14.24 22.91 -12.66
C ASN A 115 12.95 23.37 -11.98
N ALA A 116 12.97 24.52 -11.29
CA ALA A 116 11.83 25.00 -10.51
C ALA A 116 10.54 25.14 -11.36
N ASP A 117 10.64 25.72 -12.55
CA ASP A 117 9.49 25.91 -13.45
C ASP A 117 8.90 24.56 -13.92
N SER A 118 9.76 23.58 -14.19
CA SER A 118 9.29 22.25 -14.63
C SER A 118 8.72 21.40 -13.50
N ILE A 119 9.21 21.60 -12.28
CA ILE A 119 8.67 20.95 -11.08
C ILE A 119 7.34 21.56 -10.68
N GLY A 120 7.21 22.87 -10.77
CA GLY A 120 6.00 23.62 -10.44
C GLY A 120 5.73 23.72 -8.93
N ASN A 121 4.62 24.36 -8.59
CA ASN A 121 4.08 24.46 -7.24
C ASN A 121 2.57 24.78 -7.29
N ASP A 122 1.82 24.04 -8.10
CA ASP A 122 0.37 24.19 -8.11
C ASP A 122 -0.25 23.54 -6.86
N PRO A 123 -1.36 24.10 -6.33
CA PRO A 123 -1.94 23.60 -5.10
C PRO A 123 -2.57 22.22 -5.28
N VAL A 124 -2.55 21.44 -4.21
CA VAL A 124 -3.25 20.14 -4.08
C VAL A 124 -3.98 20.08 -2.75
N LYS A 125 -4.93 19.17 -2.64
CA LYS A 125 -5.54 18.80 -1.38
C LYS A 125 -4.94 17.47 -0.91
N ILE A 126 -4.24 17.45 0.21
CA ILE A 126 -3.82 16.20 0.85
C ILE A 126 -5.05 15.56 1.51
N ASN A 127 -5.34 14.32 1.15
CA ASN A 127 -6.37 13.51 1.77
C ASN A 127 -5.79 12.71 2.94
N ASP A 128 -4.60 12.08 2.71
CA ASP A 128 -3.85 11.36 3.74
C ASP A 128 -2.36 11.31 3.39
N MET A 129 -1.50 11.14 4.40
CA MET A 129 -0.05 11.04 4.24
C MET A 129 0.52 10.16 5.36
N TRP A 130 1.16 9.04 5.00
CA TRP A 130 1.68 8.08 5.97
C TRP A 130 2.93 7.37 5.46
N ILE A 131 3.67 6.75 6.39
CA ILE A 131 4.83 5.92 6.04
C ILE A 131 4.46 4.45 6.17
N GLY A 132 4.79 3.66 5.16
CA GLY A 132 4.66 2.21 5.14
C GLY A 132 5.83 1.58 4.37
N ASN A 133 6.42 0.53 4.93
CA ASN A 133 7.55 -0.21 4.36
C ASN A 133 8.63 0.69 3.72
N HIS A 134 9.08 1.73 4.45
CA HIS A 134 10.11 2.71 4.01
C HIS A 134 9.69 3.67 2.90
N TYR A 135 8.41 3.79 2.61
CA TYR A 135 7.89 4.74 1.64
C TYR A 135 6.98 5.77 2.31
N LEU A 136 7.10 7.02 1.90
CA LEU A 136 6.06 8.02 2.13
C LEU A 136 4.97 7.79 1.10
N ASN A 137 3.77 7.45 1.55
CA ASN A 137 2.58 7.34 0.74
C ASN A 137 1.79 8.65 0.85
N VAL A 138 1.37 9.21 -0.27
CA VAL A 138 0.58 10.43 -0.30
C VAL A 138 -0.66 10.20 -1.14
N ASP A 139 -1.82 10.25 -0.49
CA ASP A 139 -3.14 10.32 -1.12
C ASP A 139 -3.53 11.80 -1.22
N PHE A 140 -3.82 12.25 -2.42
CA PHE A 140 -4.10 13.65 -2.68
C PHE A 140 -5.14 13.83 -3.79
N SER A 141 -5.87 14.96 -3.75
CA SER A 141 -6.80 15.33 -4.80
C SER A 141 -6.31 16.56 -5.57
N PHE A 142 -6.56 16.58 -6.87
CA PHE A 142 -6.16 17.66 -7.77
C PHE A 142 -7.13 17.79 -8.94
N ASN A 143 -7.13 18.95 -9.62
CA ASN A 143 -7.94 19.14 -10.83
C ASN A 143 -7.19 18.66 -12.06
N TYR A 144 -7.83 17.80 -12.88
CA TYR A 144 -7.24 17.25 -14.07
C TYR A 144 -8.14 17.33 -15.30
N GLY A 145 -7.57 17.80 -16.42
CA GLY A 145 -8.28 17.95 -17.69
C GLY A 145 -8.07 16.84 -18.70
N GLY A 146 -7.23 15.84 -18.41
CA GLY A 146 -6.99 14.70 -19.28
C GLY A 146 -6.10 14.98 -20.50
N ILE A 147 -5.52 16.19 -20.65
CA ILE A 147 -4.74 16.56 -21.84
C ILE A 147 -3.26 16.16 -21.69
N ARG A 148 -2.68 16.42 -20.51
CA ARG A 148 -1.28 16.15 -20.19
C ARG A 148 -1.20 15.64 -18.77
N PRO A 149 -0.48 14.51 -18.50
CA PRO A 149 -0.23 14.07 -17.14
C PRO A 149 0.44 15.16 -16.32
N HIS A 150 -0.06 15.38 -15.11
CA HIS A 150 0.54 16.32 -14.18
C HIS A 150 1.84 15.75 -13.61
N ALA A 151 2.80 16.61 -13.25
CA ALA A 151 4.00 16.17 -12.57
C ALA A 151 3.80 16.26 -11.05
N ILE A 152 4.20 15.20 -10.36
CA ILE A 152 4.21 15.12 -8.89
C ILE A 152 5.63 14.80 -8.46
N ASN A 153 6.18 15.56 -7.51
CA ASN A 153 7.52 15.37 -6.99
C ASN A 153 7.57 15.62 -5.48
N LEU A 154 8.47 14.93 -4.80
CA LEU A 154 8.94 15.27 -3.46
C LEU A 154 10.34 15.83 -3.64
N VAL A 155 10.60 17.02 -3.10
CA VAL A 155 11.85 17.73 -3.37
C VAL A 155 12.54 18.20 -2.09
N GLU A 156 13.87 18.22 -2.12
CA GLU A 156 14.72 19.02 -1.22
C GLU A 156 14.92 20.38 -1.85
N ASN A 157 14.49 21.45 -1.18
CA ASN A 157 14.56 22.80 -1.75
C ASN A 157 15.93 23.45 -1.46
N SER A 158 16.85 23.40 -2.42
CA SER A 158 18.17 24.03 -2.28
C SER A 158 18.17 25.56 -2.45
N LEU A 159 17.03 26.16 -2.75
CA LEU A 159 16.90 27.61 -2.95
C LEU A 159 16.68 28.39 -1.66
N ILE A 160 16.36 27.69 -0.57
CA ILE A 160 16.16 28.27 0.76
C ILE A 160 17.14 27.64 1.75
N PRO A 161 17.58 28.40 2.77
CA PRO A 161 18.43 27.86 3.82
C PRO A 161 17.69 26.76 4.63
N ASP A 162 18.45 25.75 5.05
CA ASP A 162 17.97 24.78 6.02
C ASP A 162 17.68 25.50 7.35
N PRO A 163 16.47 25.33 7.94
CA PRO A 163 16.08 25.92 9.22
C PRO A 163 16.94 25.49 10.42
N GLN A 164 17.73 24.39 10.32
CA GLN A 164 18.57 23.84 11.38
C GLN A 164 17.80 23.44 12.65
N ASP A 165 16.56 22.98 12.49
CA ASP A 165 15.66 22.56 13.57
C ASP A 165 15.72 21.04 13.84
N GLY A 166 16.66 20.34 13.19
CA GLY A 166 16.86 18.89 13.33
C GLY A 166 15.86 18.03 12.54
N LYS A 167 15.02 18.65 11.71
CA LYS A 167 14.12 17.96 10.79
C LYS A 167 14.69 17.95 9.36
N ILE A 168 14.24 16.99 8.56
CA ILE A 168 14.48 16.97 7.11
C ILE A 168 13.32 17.69 6.43
N HIS A 169 13.62 18.82 5.79
CA HIS A 169 12.62 19.65 5.12
C HIS A 169 12.46 19.23 3.67
N LEU A 170 11.24 18.76 3.34
CA LEU A 170 10.83 18.36 1.99
C LEU A 170 9.63 19.19 1.55
N GLU A 171 9.42 19.28 0.24
CA GLU A 171 8.24 19.90 -0.33
C GLU A 171 7.56 18.93 -1.29
N PHE A 172 6.25 18.72 -1.10
CA PHE A 172 5.42 18.01 -2.08
C PHE A 172 5.01 19.00 -3.16
N ARG A 173 5.43 18.77 -4.37
CA ARG A 173 5.28 19.66 -5.51
C ARG A 173 4.42 19.06 -6.59
N HIS A 174 3.51 19.87 -7.11
CA HIS A 174 2.61 19.53 -8.20
C HIS A 174 2.78 20.54 -9.33
N ASN A 175 2.78 20.06 -10.57
CA ASN A 175 2.71 20.91 -11.75
C ASN A 175 1.53 20.48 -12.62
N ALA A 176 0.52 21.32 -12.67
CA ALA A 176 -0.68 21.14 -13.49
C ALA A 176 -0.47 21.58 -14.95
N TYR A 177 0.71 22.13 -15.27
CA TYR A 177 1.06 22.67 -16.59
C TYR A 177 0.02 23.67 -17.12
N GLY A 178 -0.54 24.49 -16.22
CA GLY A 178 -1.55 25.50 -16.57
C GLY A 178 -2.93 24.90 -16.91
N SER A 179 -3.21 23.67 -16.47
CA SER A 179 -4.55 23.09 -16.62
C SER A 179 -5.61 23.98 -15.93
N THR A 180 -6.67 24.30 -16.67
CA THR A 180 -7.81 25.09 -16.16
C THR A 180 -9.01 24.21 -15.85
N SER A 181 -8.84 22.89 -15.86
CA SER A 181 -9.90 21.94 -15.50
C SER A 181 -10.35 22.16 -14.05
N ASN A 182 -11.64 21.95 -13.81
CA ASN A 182 -12.22 21.90 -12.47
C ASN A 182 -12.72 20.50 -12.10
N ARG A 183 -12.38 19.49 -12.87
CA ARG A 183 -12.73 18.09 -12.59
C ARG A 183 -11.74 17.51 -11.60
N LEU A 184 -12.26 17.13 -10.44
CA LEU A 184 -11.48 16.55 -9.35
C LEU A 184 -11.12 15.08 -9.63
N TYR A 185 -9.87 14.75 -9.37
CA TYR A 185 -9.33 13.38 -9.37
C TYR A 185 -8.53 13.14 -8.11
N ASP A 186 -8.47 11.89 -7.70
CA ASP A 186 -7.61 11.44 -6.62
C ASP A 186 -6.36 10.77 -7.20
N GLY A 187 -5.23 10.98 -6.55
CA GLY A 187 -3.95 10.41 -6.91
C GLY A 187 -3.28 9.75 -5.70
N LEU A 188 -2.57 8.69 -5.95
CA LEU A 188 -1.71 8.03 -4.97
C LEU A 188 -0.28 7.97 -5.51
N VAL A 189 0.68 8.42 -4.70
CA VAL A 189 2.10 8.38 -5.04
C VAL A 189 2.91 7.91 -3.85
N CYS A 190 4.00 7.18 -4.11
CA CYS A 190 4.91 6.71 -3.08
C CYS A 190 6.32 7.27 -3.33
N PHE A 191 7.00 7.69 -2.26
CA PHE A 191 8.39 8.17 -2.33
C PHE A 191 9.31 7.33 -1.46
N ASP A 192 10.41 6.84 -2.03
CA ASP A 192 11.42 6.03 -1.32
C ASP A 192 12.16 6.89 -0.29
N LEU A 193 12.06 6.52 0.98
CA LEU A 193 12.70 7.18 2.12
C LEU A 193 13.98 6.48 2.58
N LYS A 194 14.36 5.34 2.00
CA LYS A 194 15.59 4.60 2.38
C LYS A 194 16.85 5.48 2.32
N PRO A 195 17.01 6.43 1.37
CA PRO A 195 18.17 7.30 1.34
C PRO A 195 18.36 8.19 2.59
N TYR A 196 17.31 8.36 3.40
CA TYR A 196 17.35 9.18 4.63
C TYR A 196 17.70 8.38 5.89
N GLN A 197 17.84 7.07 5.78
CA GLN A 197 18.32 6.23 6.87
C GLN A 197 19.80 6.53 7.14
N ASN A 198 20.16 6.59 8.41
CA ASN A 198 21.55 6.74 8.83
C ASN A 198 21.86 5.78 10.01
N ASN A 199 23.14 5.51 10.25
CA ASN A 199 23.57 4.58 11.28
C ASN A 199 23.63 5.21 12.69
N SER A 200 23.30 6.50 12.82
CA SER A 200 23.45 7.25 14.07
C SER A 200 22.14 7.39 14.85
N THR A 201 21.01 7.16 14.16
CA THR A 201 19.67 7.29 14.74
C THR A 201 18.77 6.16 14.23
N ASP A 202 17.71 5.86 14.96
CA ASP A 202 16.69 4.87 14.57
C ASP A 202 15.48 5.52 13.87
N SER A 203 15.50 6.84 13.76
CA SER A 203 14.41 7.59 13.15
C SER A 203 14.87 8.97 12.71
N VAL A 204 14.10 9.55 11.77
CA VAL A 204 14.18 10.96 11.38
C VAL A 204 12.77 11.54 11.33
N THR A 205 12.67 12.86 11.55
CA THR A 205 11.42 13.60 11.39
C THR A 205 11.48 14.38 10.08
N PHE A 206 10.49 14.20 9.23
CA PHE A 206 10.27 15.01 8.04
C PHE A 206 9.30 16.15 8.34
N ALA A 207 9.61 17.34 7.86
CA ALA A 207 8.70 18.48 7.75
C ALA A 207 8.33 18.63 6.26
N ILE A 208 7.16 18.16 5.86
CA ILE A 208 6.74 18.12 4.46
C ILE A 208 5.80 19.28 4.18
N LYS A 209 6.28 20.22 3.39
CA LYS A 209 5.52 21.40 2.98
C LYS A 209 4.71 21.12 1.72
N VAL A 210 3.48 21.60 1.69
CA VAL A 210 2.53 21.45 0.59
C VAL A 210 1.82 22.78 0.38
N LEU A 211 1.66 23.23 -0.87
CA LEU A 211 0.75 24.32 -1.18
C LEU A 211 -0.70 23.79 -1.15
N ASP A 212 -1.44 24.16 -0.10
CA ASP A 212 -2.80 23.65 0.13
C ASP A 212 -3.81 24.34 -0.78
N TRP A 213 -4.63 23.52 -1.41
CA TRP A 213 -5.68 23.97 -2.31
C TRP A 213 -6.74 24.87 -1.64
N ASN A 214 -7.17 24.52 -0.41
CA ASN A 214 -8.30 25.20 0.22
C ASN A 214 -7.94 26.60 0.70
N THR A 215 -6.70 26.76 1.19
CA THR A 215 -6.22 28.02 1.76
C THR A 215 -5.41 28.84 0.77
N GLY A 216 -4.74 28.20 -0.18
CA GLY A 216 -3.75 28.83 -1.06
C GLY A 216 -2.43 29.13 -0.35
N ASP A 217 -2.24 28.65 0.87
CA ASP A 217 -1.06 28.86 1.70
C ASP A 217 -0.24 27.56 1.82
N ASP A 218 1.03 27.69 2.22
CA ASP A 218 1.89 26.57 2.56
C ASP A 218 1.44 25.94 3.90
N VAL A 219 1.15 24.64 3.89
CA VAL A 219 0.88 23.81 5.08
C VAL A 219 2.02 22.82 5.26
N THR A 220 2.47 22.60 6.50
CA THR A 220 3.54 21.65 6.82
C THR A 220 3.02 20.47 7.63
N TYR A 221 3.36 19.26 7.20
CA TYR A 221 3.07 18.00 7.86
C TYR A 221 4.35 17.44 8.49
N ASP A 222 4.34 17.24 9.80
CA ASP A 222 5.44 16.58 10.51
C ASP A 222 5.19 15.08 10.58
N ILE A 223 6.12 14.27 10.05
CA ILE A 223 5.99 12.81 9.98
C ILE A 223 7.28 12.18 10.49
N VAL A 224 7.17 11.23 11.42
CA VAL A 224 8.32 10.48 11.95
C VAL A 224 8.51 9.20 11.16
N TYR A 225 9.68 9.04 10.57
CA TYR A 225 10.12 7.82 9.91
C TYR A 225 11.02 7.03 10.85
N LYS A 226 10.53 5.90 11.32
CA LYS A 226 11.29 4.95 12.16
C LYS A 226 11.82 3.83 11.27
N TYR A 227 13.11 3.48 11.40
CA TYR A 227 13.77 2.45 10.58
C TYR A 227 14.76 1.58 11.38
N GLY A 228 14.85 1.73 12.70
CA GLY A 228 15.63 0.88 13.60
C GLY A 228 15.03 -0.53 13.74
N GLU A 229 15.72 -1.44 14.43
CA GLU A 229 15.38 -2.87 14.57
C GLU A 229 13.97 -3.14 15.14
N ASN A 230 13.30 -2.15 15.73
CA ASN A 230 11.94 -2.26 16.28
C ASN A 230 10.89 -1.48 15.46
N SER A 231 11.13 -1.26 14.18
CA SER A 231 10.31 -0.38 13.34
C SER A 231 8.95 -0.97 12.88
N THR A 232 8.50 -2.07 13.46
CA THR A 232 7.19 -2.70 13.17
C THR A 232 5.98 -1.81 13.53
N GLU A 233 6.18 -0.65 14.17
CA GLU A 233 5.12 0.30 14.55
C GLU A 233 4.84 1.40 13.52
N ASN A 234 5.47 1.41 12.34
CA ASN A 234 5.26 2.47 11.35
C ASN A 234 3.93 2.38 10.60
N ALA A 235 3.21 1.28 10.71
CA ALA A 235 1.88 1.16 10.17
C ALA A 235 0.86 1.81 11.10
N THR A 236 0.71 3.13 11.03
CA THR A 236 -0.49 3.75 11.58
C THR A 236 -1.65 3.33 10.69
N LYS A 237 -2.30 2.21 11.04
CA LYS A 237 -3.53 1.77 10.40
C LYS A 237 -4.57 2.87 10.56
N SER A 238 -4.79 3.65 9.53
CA SER A 238 -6.08 4.30 9.36
C SER A 238 -7.11 3.18 9.16
N LYS A 239 -7.78 2.82 10.27
CA LYS A 239 -8.94 1.93 10.24
C LYS A 239 -10.09 2.73 9.66
N ASN A 240 -10.23 2.76 8.35
CA ASN A 240 -11.50 2.90 7.64
C ASN A 240 -11.23 2.78 6.15
N THR A 241 -11.18 1.56 5.69
CA THR A 241 -10.93 1.29 4.29
C THR A 241 -12.26 1.16 3.56
N SER A 242 -12.74 2.29 3.07
CA SER A 242 -13.59 2.35 1.89
C SER A 242 -12.81 3.01 0.73
N VAL A 243 -11.54 2.67 0.57
CA VAL A 243 -10.60 3.34 -0.36
C VAL A 243 -10.73 2.85 -1.81
N VAL A 244 -11.58 1.87 -2.11
CA VAL A 244 -11.50 1.14 -3.39
C VAL A 244 -12.39 1.69 -4.50
N SER A 245 -13.17 2.76 -4.29
CA SER A 245 -14.20 3.12 -5.30
C SER A 245 -13.86 4.24 -6.28
N SER A 246 -12.66 4.85 -6.25
CA SER A 246 -12.40 6.04 -7.08
C SER A 246 -11.00 6.23 -7.65
N PHE A 247 -10.07 5.28 -7.52
CA PHE A 247 -8.77 5.45 -8.17
C PHE A 247 -8.88 5.16 -9.68
N GLU A 248 -8.93 6.21 -10.49
CA GLU A 248 -8.62 6.13 -11.92
C GLU A 248 -7.09 6.28 -12.03
N PHE A 249 -6.38 5.17 -12.26
CA PHE A 249 -4.94 5.15 -12.48
C PHE A 249 -4.60 5.53 -13.93
N TYR A 250 -3.74 6.50 -14.10
CA TYR A 250 -3.18 6.92 -15.38
C TYR A 250 -1.69 6.62 -15.47
#